data_22f7461688e4dce786e7077042646067
#
_entry.id   22f7461688e4dce786e7077042646067
#
_cell.length_a   1.000
_cell.length_b   1.000
_cell.length_c   1.000
_cell.angle_alpha   90.00
_cell.angle_beta   90.00
_cell.angle_gamma   90.00
#
_symmetry.space_group_name_H-M   'P 1'
#
loop_
_entity.id
_entity.type
_entity.pdbx_description
1 polymer ?
#
loop_
_entity_poly.entity_id
_entity_poly.type
_entity_poly.pdbx_seq_one_letter_code
_entity_poly.pdbx_strand_id
1 'polypeptide(L)'
;MKLIGMLDSPYVRRVAICLKLLELDFEHRPVSVFSDFEEFRKLNPVVKAPTLILDDGQSLMDSTLILDYVTGVARSSIKPAPDRAEDRLRATRLTGLALAACEKTVQIVYERNLRPAEKQHEPWIDRISTQLLAAYAELEADMADVSLSTLPLDPERLGQAGLTVAVAWRFTQMMVPKIVVAADYPKLRSFSAFAEQTPAFESTPPE
;
A
#
# COMPACT_ATOMS: atom_id res chain seq x y z
N MET A 1 2.60 -18.31 -9.23
CA MET A 1 3.46 -17.15 -8.85
C MET A 1 3.77 -17.18 -7.35
N LYS A 2 4.86 -16.51 -6.89
CA LYS A 2 5.19 -16.40 -5.45
C LYS A 2 5.38 -14.93 -5.08
N LEU A 3 4.66 -14.46 -4.07
CA LEU A 3 4.80 -13.11 -3.52
C LEU A 3 5.69 -13.17 -2.27
N ILE A 4 6.82 -12.47 -2.30
CA ILE A 4 7.83 -12.45 -1.25
C ILE A 4 7.75 -11.13 -0.48
N GLY A 5 7.69 -11.21 0.84
CA GLY A 5 7.68 -10.07 1.77
C GLY A 5 6.62 -10.20 2.85
N MET A 6 6.77 -9.45 3.93
CA MET A 6 5.84 -9.41 5.07
C MET A 6 4.60 -8.58 4.72
N LEU A 7 3.41 -8.97 5.21
CA LEU A 7 2.15 -8.24 4.97
C LEU A 7 2.00 -6.97 5.81
N ASP A 8 2.84 -6.76 6.81
CA ASP A 8 2.96 -5.46 7.50
C ASP A 8 3.46 -4.34 6.56
N SER A 9 4.19 -4.72 5.51
CA SER A 9 4.59 -3.78 4.47
C SER A 9 3.39 -3.37 3.62
N PRO A 10 3.08 -2.05 3.52
CA PRO A 10 1.98 -1.57 2.70
C PRO A 10 2.17 -1.89 1.22
N TYR A 11 3.41 -2.00 0.79
CA TYR A 11 3.76 -2.33 -0.59
C TYR A 11 3.53 -3.82 -0.92
N VAL A 12 3.80 -4.72 0.03
CA VAL A 12 3.50 -6.16 -0.13
C VAL A 12 2.01 -6.39 -0.06
N ARG A 13 1.35 -5.81 0.96
CA ARG A 13 -0.08 -5.99 1.20
C ARG A 13 -0.93 -5.52 0.03
N ARG A 14 -0.61 -4.34 -0.58
CA ARG A 14 -1.36 -3.87 -1.75
C ARG A 14 -1.26 -4.81 -2.95
N VAL A 15 -0.14 -5.50 -3.13
CA VAL A 15 0.03 -6.50 -4.18
C VAL A 15 -0.78 -7.75 -3.84
N ALA A 16 -0.71 -8.25 -2.61
CA ALA A 16 -1.46 -9.43 -2.18
C ALA A 16 -2.97 -9.24 -2.37
N ILE A 17 -3.52 -8.10 -1.93
CA ILE A 17 -4.94 -7.78 -2.10
C ILE A 17 -5.31 -7.71 -3.59
N CYS A 18 -4.49 -7.05 -4.41
CA CYS A 18 -4.75 -6.96 -5.84
C CYS A 18 -4.77 -8.33 -6.53
N LEU A 19 -3.81 -9.22 -6.21
CA LEU A 19 -3.78 -10.58 -6.71
C LEU A 19 -5.05 -11.36 -6.33
N LYS A 20 -5.54 -11.19 -5.09
CA LYS A 20 -6.83 -11.77 -4.63
C LYS A 20 -8.01 -11.23 -5.41
N LEU A 21 -8.10 -9.90 -5.61
CA LEU A 21 -9.18 -9.27 -6.37
C LEU A 21 -9.19 -9.69 -7.85
N LEU A 22 -8.03 -9.97 -8.42
CA LEU A 22 -7.87 -10.45 -9.79
C LEU A 22 -8.03 -11.98 -9.91
N GLU A 23 -8.32 -12.67 -8.80
CA GLU A 23 -8.44 -14.13 -8.73
C GLU A 23 -7.19 -14.86 -9.29
N LEU A 24 -6.02 -14.26 -9.07
CA LEU A 24 -4.74 -14.83 -9.48
C LEU A 24 -4.14 -15.66 -8.33
N ASP A 25 -3.92 -16.93 -8.59
CA ASP A 25 -3.29 -17.82 -7.61
C ASP A 25 -1.82 -17.46 -7.35
N PHE A 26 -1.47 -17.35 -6.07
CA PHE A 26 -0.10 -17.12 -5.64
C PHE A 26 0.19 -17.78 -4.28
N GLU A 27 1.44 -18.19 -4.11
CA GLU A 27 2.01 -18.58 -2.82
C GLU A 27 2.54 -17.33 -2.13
N HIS A 28 2.08 -17.03 -0.91
CA HIS A 28 2.68 -15.97 -0.09
C HIS A 28 3.83 -16.54 0.73
N ARG A 29 5.01 -15.91 0.64
CA ARG A 29 6.20 -16.23 1.44
C ARG A 29 6.58 -15.03 2.31
N PRO A 30 6.31 -15.08 3.63
CA PRO A 30 6.58 -13.99 4.56
C PRO A 30 8.07 -13.97 4.94
N VAL A 31 8.91 -13.45 4.04
CA VAL A 31 10.35 -13.29 4.28
C VAL A 31 10.63 -11.81 4.56
N SER A 32 11.24 -11.52 5.70
CA SER A 32 11.56 -10.15 6.12
C SER A 32 12.84 -9.64 5.45
N VAL A 33 12.79 -8.38 4.98
CA VAL A 33 13.98 -7.69 4.47
C VAL A 33 14.97 -7.32 5.58
N PHE A 34 14.59 -7.49 6.85
CA PHE A 34 15.41 -7.20 8.03
C PHE A 34 15.94 -8.46 8.70
N SER A 35 15.05 -9.29 9.29
CA SER A 35 15.45 -10.50 10.03
C SER A 35 15.98 -11.59 9.10
N ASP A 36 15.44 -11.69 7.88
CA ASP A 36 15.74 -12.76 6.93
C ASP A 36 16.54 -12.25 5.72
N PHE A 37 17.38 -11.23 5.93
CA PHE A 37 18.11 -10.51 4.88
C PHE A 37 18.85 -11.44 3.91
N GLU A 38 19.60 -12.42 4.43
CA GLU A 38 20.37 -13.35 3.61
C GLU A 38 19.48 -14.36 2.84
N GLU A 39 18.32 -14.73 3.40
CA GLU A 39 17.33 -15.53 2.68
C GLU A 39 16.67 -14.69 1.58
N PHE A 40 16.25 -13.47 1.90
CA PHE A 40 15.66 -12.58 0.92
C PHE A 40 16.61 -12.28 -0.23
N ARG A 41 17.90 -12.06 0.08
CA ARG A 41 18.95 -11.78 -0.91
C ARG A 41 19.14 -12.91 -1.94
N LYS A 42 18.88 -14.17 -1.56
CA LYS A 42 18.92 -15.31 -2.49
C LYS A 42 17.73 -15.31 -3.46
N LEU A 43 16.60 -14.73 -3.07
CA LEU A 43 15.39 -14.62 -3.87
C LEU A 43 15.40 -13.36 -4.77
N ASN A 44 15.88 -12.26 -4.22
CA ASN A 44 16.10 -10.99 -4.91
C ASN A 44 17.36 -10.30 -4.34
N PRO A 45 18.45 -10.21 -5.10
CA PRO A 45 19.70 -9.60 -4.63
C PRO A 45 19.58 -8.12 -4.22
N VAL A 46 18.55 -7.41 -4.71
CA VAL A 46 18.28 -6.01 -4.32
C VAL A 46 17.64 -5.91 -2.93
N VAL A 47 17.14 -7.03 -2.38
CA VAL A 47 16.46 -7.12 -1.07
C VAL A 47 15.33 -6.10 -0.95
N LYS A 48 14.46 -6.05 -1.97
CA LYS A 48 13.32 -5.12 -2.02
C LYS A 48 11.98 -5.87 -2.01
N ALA A 49 11.19 -5.65 -0.97
CA ALA A 49 9.81 -6.13 -0.87
C ALA A 49 8.82 -5.07 -1.41
N PRO A 50 7.74 -5.49 -2.12
CA PRO A 50 7.49 -6.84 -2.59
C PRO A 50 8.42 -7.29 -3.70
N THR A 51 8.68 -8.59 -3.75
CA THR A 51 9.21 -9.27 -4.93
C THR A 51 8.18 -10.31 -5.38
N LEU A 52 7.78 -10.27 -6.66
CA LEU A 52 6.91 -11.28 -7.27
C LEU A 52 7.75 -12.17 -8.17
N ILE A 53 7.80 -13.46 -7.85
CA ILE A 53 8.48 -14.48 -8.69
C ILE A 53 7.42 -15.16 -9.54
N LEU A 54 7.58 -15.10 -10.85
CA LEU A 54 6.71 -15.73 -11.84
C LEU A 54 7.00 -17.23 -11.97
N ASP A 55 6.11 -17.95 -12.66
CA ASP A 55 6.24 -19.41 -12.81
C ASP A 55 7.44 -19.84 -13.70
N ASP A 56 7.90 -18.93 -14.54
CA ASP A 56 9.13 -19.11 -15.35
C ASP A 56 10.43 -18.74 -14.60
N GLY A 57 10.32 -18.31 -13.33
CA GLY A 57 11.43 -17.92 -12.48
C GLY A 57 11.88 -16.47 -12.60
N GLN A 58 11.29 -15.66 -13.49
CA GLN A 58 11.55 -14.24 -13.54
C GLN A 58 11.01 -13.54 -12.29
N SER A 59 11.73 -12.51 -11.80
CA SER A 59 11.32 -11.73 -10.63
C SER A 59 11.03 -10.29 -11.00
N LEU A 60 9.91 -9.77 -10.46
CA LEU A 60 9.52 -8.37 -10.55
C LEU A 60 9.61 -7.72 -9.17
N MET A 61 9.96 -6.47 -9.10
CA MET A 61 9.95 -5.67 -7.89
C MET A 61 9.43 -4.26 -8.19
N ASP A 62 9.13 -3.54 -7.11
CA ASP A 62 8.28 -2.37 -7.00
C ASP A 62 6.79 -2.71 -7.17
N SER A 63 6.04 -2.38 -6.11
CA SER A 63 4.62 -2.74 -6.05
C SER A 63 3.78 -2.14 -7.18
N THR A 64 4.13 -0.95 -7.67
CA THR A 64 3.38 -0.30 -8.76
C THR A 64 3.62 -1.02 -10.09
N LEU A 65 4.88 -1.40 -10.36
CA LEU A 65 5.24 -2.15 -11.57
C LEU A 65 4.68 -3.57 -11.54
N ILE A 66 4.67 -4.21 -10.37
CA ILE A 66 4.01 -5.51 -10.20
C ILE A 66 2.51 -5.39 -10.49
N LEU A 67 1.84 -4.38 -9.94
CA LEU A 67 0.41 -4.15 -10.17
C LEU A 67 0.10 -3.86 -11.64
N ASP A 68 0.92 -3.07 -12.31
CA ASP A 68 0.80 -2.80 -13.74
C ASP A 68 0.89 -4.09 -14.56
N TYR A 69 1.89 -4.92 -14.28
CA TYR A 69 2.07 -6.21 -14.94
C TYR A 69 0.89 -7.17 -14.71
N VAL A 70 0.52 -7.42 -13.44
CA VAL A 70 -0.53 -8.41 -13.15
C VAL A 70 -1.91 -7.99 -13.65
N THR A 71 -2.22 -6.70 -13.66
CA THR A 71 -3.45 -6.18 -14.25
C THR A 71 -3.46 -6.26 -15.76
N GLY A 72 -2.30 -6.14 -16.42
CA GLY A 72 -2.15 -6.27 -17.86
C GLY A 72 -2.30 -7.73 -18.37
N VAL A 73 -1.92 -8.72 -17.54
CA VAL A 73 -1.98 -10.14 -17.91
C VAL A 73 -3.21 -10.87 -17.37
N ALA A 74 -3.89 -10.30 -16.39
CA ALA A 74 -5.12 -10.86 -15.84
C ALA A 74 -6.21 -10.92 -16.92
N ARG A 75 -6.88 -12.08 -17.03
CA ARG A 75 -8.04 -12.27 -17.92
C ARG A 75 -9.33 -11.74 -17.30
N SER A 76 -9.23 -10.96 -16.23
CA SER A 76 -10.34 -10.41 -15.47
C SER A 76 -11.06 -9.29 -16.25
N SER A 77 -12.37 -9.20 -16.06
CA SER A 77 -13.17 -8.04 -16.49
C SER A 77 -12.89 -6.80 -15.64
N ILE A 78 -12.14 -6.95 -14.55
CA ILE A 78 -11.77 -5.85 -13.67
C ILE A 78 -10.81 -4.91 -14.40
N LYS A 79 -11.29 -3.69 -14.70
CA LYS A 79 -10.45 -2.64 -15.25
C LYS A 79 -9.65 -1.97 -14.14
N PRO A 80 -8.31 -1.99 -14.19
CA PRO A 80 -7.47 -1.42 -13.14
C PRO A 80 -7.54 0.10 -13.04
N ALA A 81 -7.99 0.75 -14.12
CA ALA A 81 -8.13 2.21 -14.20
C ALA A 81 -9.47 2.61 -14.82
N PRO A 82 -10.06 3.73 -14.39
CA PRO A 82 -11.26 4.29 -14.98
C PRO A 82 -11.09 4.62 -16.47
N ASP A 83 -12.17 4.51 -17.24
CA ASP A 83 -12.15 4.83 -18.68
C ASP A 83 -12.13 6.35 -18.94
N ARG A 84 -12.79 7.16 -18.08
CA ARG A 84 -12.86 8.62 -18.22
C ARG A 84 -11.55 9.27 -17.78
N ALA A 85 -11.08 10.23 -18.54
CA ALA A 85 -9.82 10.95 -18.26
C ALA A 85 -9.81 11.63 -16.88
N GLU A 86 -10.92 12.24 -16.48
CA GLU A 86 -11.08 12.90 -15.17
C GLU A 86 -10.97 11.91 -14.00
N ASP A 87 -11.66 10.77 -14.11
CA ASP A 87 -11.64 9.72 -13.10
C ASP A 87 -10.24 9.08 -13.01
N ARG A 88 -9.57 8.94 -14.17
CA ARG A 88 -8.19 8.46 -14.22
C ARG A 88 -7.22 9.43 -13.56
N LEU A 89 -7.35 10.73 -13.82
CA LEU A 89 -6.54 11.76 -13.18
C LEU A 89 -6.69 11.70 -11.65
N ARG A 90 -7.94 11.63 -11.19
CA ARG A 90 -8.26 11.52 -9.77
C ARG A 90 -7.66 10.24 -9.15
N ALA A 91 -7.85 9.09 -9.76
CA ALA A 91 -7.29 7.82 -9.30
C ALA A 91 -5.75 7.86 -9.22
N THR A 92 -5.09 8.45 -10.22
CA THR A 92 -3.64 8.63 -10.24
C THR A 92 -3.18 9.55 -9.12
N ARG A 93 -3.87 10.67 -8.87
CA ARG A 93 -3.58 11.61 -7.79
C ARG A 93 -3.71 10.93 -6.41
N LEU A 94 -4.83 10.24 -6.15
CA LEU A 94 -5.04 9.50 -4.89
C LEU A 94 -3.97 8.44 -4.66
N THR A 95 -3.61 7.69 -5.70
CA THR A 95 -2.53 6.70 -5.63
C THR A 95 -1.19 7.35 -5.29
N GLY A 96 -0.86 8.46 -5.93
CA GLY A 96 0.38 9.21 -5.68
C GLY A 96 0.47 9.73 -4.25
N LEU A 97 -0.60 10.32 -3.72
CA LEU A 97 -0.68 10.81 -2.34
C LEU A 97 -0.54 9.65 -1.33
N ALA A 98 -1.24 8.54 -1.56
CA ALA A 98 -1.17 7.37 -0.68
C ALA A 98 0.23 6.73 -0.67
N LEU A 99 0.89 6.64 -1.83
CA LEU A 99 2.27 6.15 -1.91
C LEU A 99 3.27 7.10 -1.24
N ALA A 100 3.08 8.42 -1.38
CA ALA A 100 3.87 9.40 -0.65
C ALA A 100 3.68 9.25 0.86
N ALA A 101 2.45 9.05 1.35
CA ALA A 101 2.17 8.80 2.76
C ALA A 101 2.86 7.51 3.24
N CYS A 102 2.82 6.41 2.48
CA CYS A 102 3.56 5.18 2.80
C CYS A 102 5.06 5.44 2.91
N GLU A 103 5.65 6.15 1.93
CA GLU A 103 7.07 6.48 1.92
C GLU A 103 7.48 7.28 3.16
N LYS A 104 6.72 8.33 3.52
CA LYS A 104 7.04 9.16 4.69
C LYS A 104 6.87 8.37 5.99
N THR A 105 5.86 7.53 6.09
CA THR A 105 5.69 6.63 7.24
C THR A 105 6.88 5.69 7.37
N VAL A 106 7.32 5.03 6.29
CA VAL A 106 8.50 4.16 6.30
C VAL A 106 9.76 4.91 6.72
N GLN A 107 9.97 6.13 6.22
CA GLN A 107 11.13 6.95 6.60
C GLN A 107 11.15 7.27 8.10
N ILE A 108 9.99 7.60 8.70
CA ILE A 108 9.87 7.81 10.15
C ILE A 108 10.20 6.53 10.91
N VAL A 109 9.61 5.41 10.51
CA VAL A 109 9.84 4.10 11.15
C VAL A 109 11.33 3.72 11.10
N TYR A 110 11.98 3.91 9.96
CA TYR A 110 13.40 3.59 9.80
C TYR A 110 14.28 4.52 10.65
N GLU A 111 13.99 5.81 10.69
CA GLU A 111 14.75 6.76 11.53
C GLU A 111 14.59 6.42 13.01
N ARG A 112 13.38 6.02 13.46
CA ARG A 112 13.09 5.72 14.87
C ARG A 112 13.56 4.33 15.32
N ASN A 113 13.44 3.32 14.46
CA ASN A 113 13.63 1.91 14.87
C ASN A 113 14.99 1.34 14.44
N LEU A 114 15.59 1.83 13.34
CA LEU A 114 16.84 1.28 12.82
C LEU A 114 18.05 2.15 13.16
N ARG A 115 17.83 3.43 13.47
CA ARG A 115 18.92 4.32 13.85
C ARG A 115 19.05 4.38 15.36
N PRO A 116 20.27 4.27 15.92
CA PRO A 116 20.51 4.48 17.35
C PRO A 116 19.97 5.84 17.80
N ALA A 117 19.40 5.90 19.03
CA ALA A 117 18.69 7.08 19.52
C ALA A 117 19.54 8.37 19.44
N GLU A 118 20.84 8.27 19.76
CA GLU A 118 21.78 9.38 19.73
C GLU A 118 22.18 9.86 18.31
N LYS A 119 21.76 9.11 17.27
CA LYS A 119 21.98 9.43 15.86
C LYS A 119 20.72 9.80 15.11
N GLN A 120 19.57 9.79 15.79
CA GLN A 120 18.30 10.21 15.20
C GLN A 120 18.31 11.72 14.96
N HIS A 121 17.77 12.14 13.82
CA HIS A 121 17.80 13.56 13.43
C HIS A 121 16.40 14.16 13.48
N GLU A 122 16.05 14.83 14.59
CA GLU A 122 14.72 15.40 14.80
C GLU A 122 14.28 16.37 13.68
N PRO A 123 15.14 17.30 13.16
CA PRO A 123 14.71 18.17 12.07
C PRO A 123 14.31 17.41 10.80
N TRP A 124 14.90 16.23 10.57
CA TRP A 124 14.48 15.36 9.47
C TRP A 124 13.09 14.74 9.74
N ILE A 125 12.87 14.24 10.95
CA ILE A 125 11.57 13.68 11.36
C ILE A 125 10.48 14.73 11.27
N ASP A 126 10.72 15.95 11.71
CA ASP A 126 9.77 17.07 11.60
C ASP A 126 9.41 17.35 10.15
N ARG A 127 10.40 17.39 9.27
CA ARG A 127 10.20 17.60 7.84
C ARG A 127 9.33 16.50 7.22
N ILE A 128 9.67 15.23 7.44
CA ILE A 128 8.92 14.12 6.85
C ILE A 128 7.52 13.97 7.47
N SER A 129 7.36 14.29 8.74
CA SER A 129 6.05 14.33 9.41
C SER A 129 5.16 15.42 8.82
N THR A 130 5.71 16.61 8.54
CA THR A 130 4.96 17.68 7.84
C THR A 130 4.49 17.23 6.46
N GLN A 131 5.35 16.54 5.69
CA GLN A 131 4.98 16.01 4.38
C GLN A 131 3.92 14.90 4.48
N LEU A 132 4.01 14.04 5.50
CA LEU A 132 3.02 12.99 5.77
C LEU A 132 1.65 13.58 6.09
N LEU A 133 1.59 14.57 6.99
CA LEU A 133 0.36 15.25 7.36
C LEU A 133 -0.27 15.98 6.17
N ALA A 134 0.55 16.63 5.33
CA ALA A 134 0.07 17.27 4.10
C ALA A 134 -0.54 16.24 3.12
N ALA A 135 0.09 15.08 2.94
CA ALA A 135 -0.45 14.04 2.07
C ALA A 135 -1.80 13.53 2.57
N TYR A 136 -1.98 13.35 3.88
CA TYR A 136 -3.25 12.93 4.44
C TYR A 136 -4.33 14.04 4.42
N ALA A 137 -3.95 15.29 4.59
CA ALA A 137 -4.89 16.41 4.44
C ALA A 137 -5.46 16.48 3.02
N GLU A 138 -4.62 16.32 2.00
CA GLU A 138 -5.05 16.26 0.59
C GLU A 138 -5.91 15.02 0.30
N LEU A 139 -5.54 13.85 0.84
CA LEU A 139 -6.37 12.63 0.71
C LEU A 139 -7.74 12.81 1.36
N GLU A 140 -7.81 13.34 2.58
CA GLU A 140 -9.08 13.58 3.29
C GLU A 140 -9.97 14.58 2.54
N ALA A 141 -9.37 15.64 1.96
CA ALA A 141 -10.08 16.60 1.13
C ALA A 141 -10.64 15.96 -0.14
N ASP A 142 -9.81 15.19 -0.87
CA ASP A 142 -10.23 14.51 -2.09
C ASP A 142 -11.32 13.45 -1.84
N MET A 143 -11.35 12.85 -0.64
CA MET A 143 -12.40 11.92 -0.23
C MET A 143 -13.72 12.63 0.13
N ALA A 144 -13.75 13.98 0.25
CA ALA A 144 -14.96 14.73 0.57
C ALA A 144 -16.04 14.62 -0.52
N ASP A 145 -15.61 14.58 -1.78
CA ASP A 145 -16.49 14.54 -2.95
C ASP A 145 -16.94 13.11 -3.31
N VAL A 146 -16.46 12.12 -2.54
CA VAL A 146 -16.79 10.73 -2.78
C VAL A 146 -17.84 10.31 -1.76
N SER A 147 -19.06 10.10 -2.19
CA SER A 147 -20.04 9.38 -1.37
C SER A 147 -19.47 8.00 -1.08
N LEU A 148 -19.36 7.65 0.21
CA LEU A 148 -18.92 6.30 0.64
C LEU A 148 -19.80 5.19 0.01
N SER A 149 -21.04 5.53 -0.39
CA SER A 149 -21.94 4.66 -1.14
C SER A 149 -21.63 4.59 -2.64
N THR A 150 -20.77 5.47 -3.16
CA THR A 150 -20.36 5.52 -4.58
C THR A 150 -18.89 5.22 -4.79
N LEU A 151 -18.10 5.09 -3.70
CA LEU A 151 -16.86 4.30 -3.73
C LEU A 151 -17.32 2.84 -3.65
N PRO A 152 -17.41 2.15 -4.74
CA PRO A 152 -17.77 0.76 -4.64
C PRO A 152 -16.56 0.06 -4.03
N LEU A 153 -16.76 -0.48 -2.85
CA LEU A 153 -16.04 -1.64 -2.35
C LEU A 153 -16.62 -2.90 -3.03
N ASP A 154 -17.20 -2.71 -4.18
CA ASP A 154 -17.37 -3.75 -5.15
C ASP A 154 -15.95 -4.13 -5.60
N PRO A 155 -15.52 -5.39 -5.46
CA PRO A 155 -14.24 -5.86 -5.99
C PRO A 155 -14.00 -5.41 -7.44
N GLU A 156 -15.08 -5.27 -8.22
CA GLU A 156 -15.04 -4.79 -9.60
C GLU A 156 -14.73 -3.29 -9.74
N ARG A 157 -14.79 -2.52 -8.66
CA ARG A 157 -14.66 -1.05 -8.70
C ARG A 157 -13.63 -0.48 -7.73
N LEU A 158 -13.06 -1.28 -6.83
CA LEU A 158 -11.92 -0.88 -6.00
C LEU A 158 -10.68 -0.84 -6.89
N GLY A 159 -10.60 0.17 -7.73
CA GLY A 159 -9.41 0.41 -8.53
C GLY A 159 -8.17 0.53 -7.64
N GLN A 160 -7.00 0.46 -8.23
CA GLN A 160 -5.71 0.55 -7.52
C GLN A 160 -5.63 1.74 -6.54
N ALA A 161 -6.36 2.83 -6.80
CA ALA A 161 -6.39 4.00 -5.95
C ALA A 161 -7.02 3.71 -4.58
N GLY A 162 -8.25 3.20 -4.56
CA GLY A 162 -8.96 2.90 -3.30
C GLY A 162 -8.23 1.87 -2.45
N LEU A 163 -7.77 0.79 -3.08
CA LEU A 163 -6.93 -0.22 -2.43
C LEU A 163 -5.67 0.40 -1.81
N THR A 164 -4.96 1.24 -2.56
CA THR A 164 -3.71 1.86 -2.08
C THR A 164 -3.97 2.83 -0.93
N VAL A 165 -5.04 3.63 -1.00
CA VAL A 165 -5.44 4.56 0.08
C VAL A 165 -5.77 3.79 1.36
N ALA A 166 -6.59 2.72 1.28
CA ALA A 166 -6.96 1.94 2.46
C ALA A 166 -5.74 1.27 3.12
N VAL A 167 -4.87 0.66 2.31
CA VAL A 167 -3.64 0.03 2.81
C VAL A 167 -2.67 1.05 3.42
N ALA A 168 -2.48 2.21 2.77
CA ALA A 168 -1.63 3.28 3.28
C ALA A 168 -2.13 3.81 4.63
N TRP A 169 -3.44 4.04 4.74
CA TRP A 169 -4.06 4.48 6.00
C TRP A 169 -3.83 3.45 7.11
N ARG A 170 -4.17 2.18 6.86
CA ARG A 170 -4.01 1.11 7.85
C ARG A 170 -2.57 1.01 8.33
N PHE A 171 -1.60 1.02 7.41
CA PHE A 171 -0.17 0.98 7.72
C PHE A 171 0.26 2.16 8.59
N THR A 172 -0.12 3.38 8.22
CA THR A 172 0.25 4.59 8.98
C THR A 172 -0.34 4.58 10.38
N GLN A 173 -1.61 4.13 10.55
CA GLN A 173 -2.23 3.99 11.85
C GLN A 173 -1.58 2.92 12.73
N MET A 174 -1.00 1.88 12.14
CA MET A 174 -0.22 0.89 12.90
C MET A 174 1.13 1.44 13.35
N MET A 175 1.79 2.22 12.50
CA MET A 175 3.18 2.62 12.71
C MET A 175 3.34 3.95 13.46
N VAL A 176 2.55 4.96 13.11
CA VAL A 176 2.71 6.34 13.62
C VAL A 176 1.39 7.01 14.02
N PRO A 177 0.52 6.34 14.82
CA PRO A 177 -0.81 6.87 15.15
C PRO A 177 -0.78 8.17 15.96
N LYS A 178 0.35 8.48 16.59
CA LYS A 178 0.54 9.73 17.36
C LYS A 178 0.87 10.92 16.46
N ILE A 179 1.35 10.69 15.25
CA ILE A 179 1.63 11.75 14.26
C ILE A 179 0.39 12.01 13.43
N VAL A 180 -0.26 10.95 12.93
CA VAL A 180 -1.50 11.04 12.15
C VAL A 180 -2.66 10.62 13.04
N VAL A 181 -3.29 11.60 13.68
CA VAL A 181 -4.38 11.36 14.63
C VAL A 181 -5.66 11.02 13.87
N ALA A 182 -6.18 9.81 14.06
CA ALA A 182 -7.33 9.29 13.28
C ALA A 182 -8.61 10.15 13.38
N ALA A 183 -8.78 10.90 14.47
CA ALA A 183 -9.94 11.79 14.65
C ALA A 183 -9.96 12.96 13.65
N ASP A 184 -8.80 13.37 13.15
CA ASP A 184 -8.66 14.50 12.21
C ASP A 184 -8.99 14.10 10.75
N TYR A 185 -9.13 12.78 10.49
CA TYR A 185 -9.34 12.21 9.15
C TYR A 185 -10.53 11.25 9.13
N PRO A 186 -11.76 11.71 9.41
CA PRO A 186 -12.92 10.85 9.59
C PRO A 186 -13.33 10.06 8.34
N LYS A 187 -13.09 10.59 7.13
CA LYS A 187 -13.46 9.92 5.88
C LYS A 187 -12.48 8.80 5.55
N LEU A 188 -11.19 9.06 5.65
CA LEU A 188 -10.15 8.04 5.47
C LEU A 188 -10.31 6.91 6.49
N ARG A 189 -10.57 7.26 7.75
CA ARG A 189 -10.85 6.27 8.80
C ARG A 189 -12.03 5.38 8.45
N SER A 190 -13.17 5.97 8.05
CA SER A 190 -14.37 5.23 7.70
C SER A 190 -14.16 4.39 6.44
N PHE A 191 -13.50 4.93 5.43
CA PHE A 191 -13.18 4.23 4.19
C PHE A 191 -12.28 3.01 4.44
N SER A 192 -11.17 3.18 5.17
CA SER A 192 -10.27 2.08 5.48
C SER A 192 -10.95 1.01 6.35
N ALA A 193 -11.73 1.42 7.37
CA ALA A 193 -12.48 0.48 8.20
C ALA A 193 -13.47 -0.38 7.39
N PHE A 194 -14.09 0.20 6.36
CA PHE A 194 -14.95 -0.55 5.47
C PHE A 194 -14.14 -1.48 4.53
N ALA A 195 -13.03 -1.00 3.96
CA ALA A 195 -12.17 -1.81 3.10
C ALA A 195 -11.65 -3.06 3.84
N GLU A 196 -11.23 -2.89 5.10
CA GLU A 196 -10.70 -3.97 5.94
C GLU A 196 -11.71 -5.11 6.21
N GLN A 197 -13.02 -4.88 6.02
CA GLN A 197 -14.09 -5.87 6.17
C GLN A 197 -14.37 -6.65 4.88
N THR A 198 -13.70 -6.34 3.78
CA THR A 198 -13.88 -7.07 2.53
C THR A 198 -13.05 -8.35 2.50
N PRO A 199 -13.53 -9.44 1.83
CA PRO A 199 -12.82 -10.74 1.85
C PRO A 199 -11.36 -10.68 1.42
N ALA A 200 -11.03 -9.84 0.43
CA ALA A 200 -9.66 -9.70 -0.05
C ALA A 200 -8.73 -9.09 1.01
N PHE A 201 -9.21 -8.11 1.79
CA PHE A 201 -8.45 -7.49 2.88
C PHE A 201 -8.39 -8.40 4.11
N GLU A 202 -9.50 -9.05 4.49
CA GLU A 202 -9.55 -10.00 5.61
C GLU A 202 -8.60 -11.18 5.42
N SER A 203 -8.46 -11.67 4.18
CA SER A 203 -7.56 -12.78 3.85
C SER A 203 -6.08 -12.38 3.75
N THR A 204 -5.76 -11.11 3.90
CA THR A 204 -4.40 -10.55 3.87
C THR A 204 -4.18 -9.59 5.04
N PRO A 205 -4.33 -10.03 6.30
CA PRO A 205 -4.17 -9.16 7.46
C PRO A 205 -2.72 -8.64 7.53
N PRO A 206 -2.50 -7.38 7.95
CA PRO A 206 -1.15 -6.93 8.25
C PRO A 206 -0.69 -7.61 9.56
N GLU A 207 0.34 -8.41 9.47
CA GLU A 207 0.95 -9.13 10.62
C GLU A 207 2.02 -8.28 11.30
#